data_4ba038e52a2b7c42bf2c839a5fbe05df
#
_entry.id   4ba038e52a2b7c42bf2c839a5fbe05df
#
_cell.length_a   1.000
_cell.length_b   1.000
_cell.length_c   1.000
_cell.angle_alpha   90.00
_cell.angle_beta   90.00
_cell.angle_gamma   90.00
#
_symmetry.space_group_name_H-M   'P 1'
#
loop_
_entity.id
_entity.type
_entity.pdbx_description
1 polymer ?
#
loop_
_entity_poly.entity_id
_entity_poly.type
_entity_poly.pdbx_seq_one_letter_code
_entity_poly.pdbx_strand_id
1 'polypeptide(L)'
;MRWKKVVIIILDIALAVYFGLAVTSFNHPDETSKVCTKVAINIADESTNGFLSASEIKHILERNQIYPLEKRMAFVDPRRIEDILKSSPFVNTAQCYTTQDGHVCINITQRLPIVRIKSNNGDDYYLDDHGGIMPNSKYTSDLIIASGSINKWFAQTYLGCLSKTIMGNDLWRNLIEQIHVLPDRSIELVPRIGDNIVFIGSLPESNDKAVRQSLIDEYVARKMERLEKFYKYGLSEAGWNKYSYISLEFDNQIICKKKKHQPEN
;
A
#
# COMPACT_ATOMS: atom_id res chain seq x y z
N MET A 1 53.67 33.55 47.07
CA MET A 1 53.26 32.35 46.27
C MET A 1 51.79 31.90 46.48
N ARG A 2 51.20 32.16 47.62
CA ARG A 2 49.75 31.79 47.89
C ARG A 2 48.73 32.66 47.16
N TRP A 3 49.05 33.96 46.96
CA TRP A 3 48.12 34.90 46.34
C TRP A 3 47.73 34.58 44.85
N LYS A 4 48.80 34.13 44.08
CA LYS A 4 48.57 33.68 42.68
C LYS A 4 47.63 32.50 42.59
N LYS A 5 47.67 31.57 43.56
CA LYS A 5 46.72 30.41 43.59
C LYS A 5 45.29 30.85 43.90
N VAL A 6 45.09 31.84 44.77
CA VAL A 6 43.77 32.36 45.09
C VAL A 6 43.15 33.09 43.88
N VAL A 7 43.93 33.85 43.13
CA VAL A 7 43.49 34.54 41.92
C VAL A 7 43.08 33.51 40.83
N ILE A 8 43.80 32.42 40.67
CA ILE A 8 43.44 31.37 39.70
C ILE A 8 42.14 30.69 40.09
N ILE A 9 41.93 30.36 41.38
CA ILE A 9 40.70 29.71 41.84
C ILE A 9 39.48 30.65 41.64
N ILE A 10 39.59 31.93 41.85
CA ILE A 10 38.55 32.89 41.59
C ILE A 10 38.21 32.96 40.09
N LEU A 11 39.22 32.93 39.23
CA LEU A 11 39.08 32.95 37.79
C LEU A 11 38.39 31.68 37.29
N ASP A 12 38.75 30.49 37.82
CA ASP A 12 38.13 29.22 37.49
C ASP A 12 36.66 29.17 37.90
N ILE A 13 36.33 29.69 39.08
CA ILE A 13 34.93 29.80 39.54
C ILE A 13 34.14 30.77 38.65
N ALA A 14 34.70 31.92 38.30
CA ALA A 14 34.04 32.86 37.38
C ALA A 14 33.81 32.26 36.00
N LEU A 15 34.78 31.49 35.49
CA LEU A 15 34.68 30.78 34.24
C LEU A 15 33.62 29.67 34.29
N ALA A 16 33.58 28.92 35.38
CA ALA A 16 32.56 27.88 35.59
C ALA A 16 31.11 28.47 35.66
N VAL A 17 30.95 29.60 36.37
CA VAL A 17 29.68 30.34 36.42
C VAL A 17 29.32 30.89 35.06
N TYR A 18 30.28 31.44 34.30
CA TYR A 18 30.03 31.92 32.93
C TYR A 18 29.59 30.80 32.00
N PHE A 19 30.25 29.64 32.01
CA PHE A 19 29.83 28.49 31.23
C PHE A 19 28.47 27.96 31.67
N GLY A 20 28.19 27.91 32.98
CA GLY A 20 26.87 27.54 33.50
C GLY A 20 25.77 28.46 32.99
N LEU A 21 25.98 29.77 33.04
CA LEU A 21 25.04 30.76 32.52
C LEU A 21 24.93 30.74 31.00
N ALA A 22 26.04 30.55 30.28
CA ALA A 22 26.05 30.44 28.83
C ALA A 22 25.24 29.25 28.36
N VAL A 23 25.42 28.07 28.95
CA VAL A 23 24.66 26.87 28.59
C VAL A 23 23.16 27.02 28.94
N THR A 24 22.79 27.62 30.05
CA THR A 24 21.40 27.74 30.48
C THR A 24 20.67 28.92 29.84
N SER A 25 21.35 30.06 29.61
CA SER A 25 20.72 31.30 29.15
C SER A 25 20.73 31.49 27.63
N PHE A 26 21.75 30.97 26.94
CA PHE A 26 21.85 31.10 25.48
C PHE A 26 21.23 29.91 24.72
N ASN A 27 20.92 28.81 25.41
CA ASN A 27 20.45 27.58 24.77
C ASN A 27 18.92 27.36 24.90
N HIS A 28 18.17 28.36 25.32
CA HIS A 28 16.72 28.36 25.22
C HIS A 28 16.32 29.27 24.06
N PRO A 29 16.13 28.73 22.83
CA PRO A 29 15.44 29.50 21.82
C PRO A 29 14.05 29.80 22.35
N ASP A 30 13.59 31.05 22.20
CA ASP A 30 12.22 31.48 22.53
C ASP A 30 11.22 30.73 21.62
N GLU A 31 11.03 29.42 21.85
CA GLU A 31 10.07 28.58 21.11
C GLU A 31 8.62 29.00 21.38
N THR A 32 8.37 29.68 22.50
CA THR A 32 7.03 30.09 22.94
C THR A 32 6.40 31.18 22.07
N SER A 33 7.20 31.97 21.35
CA SER A 33 6.71 33.07 20.50
C SER A 33 6.67 32.75 19.01
N LYS A 34 7.38 31.68 18.58
CA LYS A 34 7.43 31.30 17.17
C LYS A 34 6.08 30.77 16.66
N VAL A 35 5.68 31.25 15.49
CA VAL A 35 4.47 30.83 14.77
C VAL A 35 4.89 29.92 13.62
N CYS A 36 4.09 28.90 13.31
CA CYS A 36 4.29 28.06 12.15
C CYS A 36 4.10 28.87 10.87
N THR A 37 5.19 29.08 10.13
CA THR A 37 5.21 29.86 8.89
C THR A 37 5.02 29.02 7.64
N LYS A 38 5.33 27.72 7.72
CA LYS A 38 5.23 26.80 6.59
C LYS A 38 4.93 25.38 7.04
N VAL A 39 4.04 24.74 6.31
CA VAL A 39 3.75 23.30 6.44
C VAL A 39 4.22 22.62 5.14
N ALA A 40 5.22 21.74 5.28
CA ALA A 40 5.71 20.93 4.16
C ALA A 40 5.11 19.53 4.28
N ILE A 41 4.28 19.14 3.31
CA ILE A 41 3.69 17.80 3.21
C ILE A 41 4.42 17.08 2.10
N ASN A 42 5.07 15.98 2.44
CA ASN A 42 5.80 15.11 1.53
C ASN A 42 5.16 13.73 1.55
N ILE A 43 4.62 13.31 0.41
CA ILE A 43 4.02 12.00 0.23
C ILE A 43 4.99 11.19 -0.62
N ALA A 44 5.60 10.18 -0.02
CA ALA A 44 6.37 9.21 -0.77
C ALA A 44 5.42 8.49 -1.74
N ASP A 45 5.85 8.27 -2.97
CA ASP A 45 5.09 7.58 -4.03
C ASP A 45 3.79 8.27 -4.49
N GLU A 46 3.65 9.59 -4.32
CA GLU A 46 2.49 10.37 -4.77
C GLU A 46 2.20 10.16 -6.27
N SER A 47 3.23 10.06 -7.08
CA SER A 47 3.12 9.85 -8.53
C SER A 47 2.70 8.44 -8.93
N THR A 48 2.90 7.44 -8.06
CA THR A 48 2.71 6.02 -8.39
C THR A 48 1.32 5.52 -8.01
N ASN A 49 0.74 6.01 -6.91
CA ASN A 49 -0.45 5.40 -6.33
C ASN A 49 -1.69 6.29 -6.27
N GLY A 50 -1.57 7.61 -6.35
CA GLY A 50 -2.67 8.55 -6.54
C GLY A 50 -3.81 8.57 -5.52
N PHE A 51 -3.72 7.80 -4.41
CA PHE A 51 -4.79 7.68 -3.40
C PHE A 51 -4.84 8.82 -2.40
N LEU A 52 -3.71 9.53 -2.21
CA LEU A 52 -3.62 10.69 -1.35
C LEU A 52 -2.90 11.83 -2.08
N SER A 53 -3.36 13.04 -1.83
CA SER A 53 -2.70 14.27 -2.27
C SER A 53 -2.38 15.16 -1.08
N ALA A 54 -1.43 16.08 -1.22
CA ALA A 54 -1.12 17.05 -0.18
C ALA A 54 -2.35 17.89 0.23
N SER A 55 -3.28 18.15 -0.72
CA SER A 55 -4.54 18.85 -0.43
C SER A 55 -5.47 18.02 0.45
N GLU A 56 -5.55 16.71 0.26
CA GLU A 56 -6.37 15.84 1.11
C GLU A 56 -5.81 15.72 2.52
N ILE A 57 -4.50 15.61 2.67
CA ILE A 57 -3.83 15.63 3.97
C ILE A 57 -4.13 16.95 4.70
N LYS A 58 -4.00 18.07 4.00
CA LYS A 58 -4.38 19.38 4.55
C LYS A 58 -5.84 19.37 5.03
N HIS A 59 -6.78 18.92 4.21
CA HIS A 59 -8.21 18.84 4.59
C HIS A 59 -8.47 17.92 5.80
N ILE A 60 -7.75 16.79 5.91
CA ILE A 60 -7.85 15.91 7.09
C ILE A 60 -7.45 16.70 8.36
N LEU A 61 -6.33 17.42 8.31
CA LEU A 61 -5.83 18.18 9.44
C LEU A 61 -6.71 19.38 9.78
N GLU A 62 -7.26 20.08 8.77
CA GLU A 62 -8.18 21.20 8.95
C GLU A 62 -9.50 20.75 9.61
N ARG A 63 -10.08 19.64 9.11
CA ARG A 63 -11.32 19.07 9.68
C ARG A 63 -11.17 18.69 11.15
N ASN A 64 -9.99 18.23 11.54
CA ASN A 64 -9.67 17.89 12.92
C ASN A 64 -9.15 19.10 13.74
N GLN A 65 -9.11 20.30 13.14
CA GLN A 65 -8.69 21.57 13.78
C GLN A 65 -7.22 21.55 14.27
N ILE A 66 -6.38 20.72 13.67
CA ILE A 66 -4.97 20.55 14.04
C ILE A 66 -3.99 21.02 12.96
N TYR A 67 -4.49 21.61 11.86
CA TYR A 67 -3.59 22.14 10.83
C TYR A 67 -2.67 23.22 11.43
N PRO A 68 -1.33 23.07 11.35
CA PRO A 68 -0.41 23.87 12.19
C PRO A 68 -0.09 25.26 11.66
N LEU A 69 -0.44 25.59 10.40
CA LEU A 69 -0.11 26.89 9.81
C LEU A 69 -0.68 28.04 10.66
N GLU A 70 0.13 29.08 10.88
CA GLU A 70 -0.20 30.26 11.70
C GLU A 70 -0.46 29.99 13.19
N LYS A 71 -0.30 28.76 13.66
CA LYS A 71 -0.37 28.43 15.09
C LYS A 71 0.98 28.60 15.76
N ARG A 72 0.98 28.96 17.05
CA ARG A 72 2.22 29.00 17.84
C ARG A 72 2.81 27.60 17.91
N MET A 73 4.12 27.47 17.68
CA MET A 73 4.84 26.19 17.68
C MET A 73 4.67 25.42 18.99
N ALA A 74 4.56 26.11 20.12
CA ALA A 74 4.28 25.52 21.42
C ALA A 74 2.96 24.74 21.51
N PHE A 75 2.00 25.02 20.63
CA PHE A 75 0.69 24.35 20.57
C PHE A 75 0.58 23.34 19.44
N VAL A 76 1.65 23.17 18.64
CA VAL A 76 1.71 22.15 17.61
C VAL A 76 2.13 20.84 18.26
N ASP A 77 1.26 19.85 18.21
CA ASP A 77 1.53 18.49 18.69
C ASP A 77 1.78 17.56 17.51
N PRO A 78 3.05 17.26 17.20
CA PRO A 78 3.41 16.37 16.09
C PRO A 78 2.83 14.95 16.24
N ARG A 79 2.78 14.41 17.48
CA ARG A 79 2.26 13.06 17.73
C ARG A 79 0.77 12.99 17.42
N ARG A 80 0.00 13.99 17.84
CA ARG A 80 -1.43 14.06 17.53
C ARG A 80 -1.70 14.17 16.02
N ILE A 81 -0.84 14.90 15.30
CA ILE A 81 -0.90 14.97 13.83
C ILE A 81 -0.66 13.58 13.23
N GLU A 82 0.39 12.89 13.66
CA GLU A 82 0.69 11.53 13.19
C GLU A 82 -0.45 10.56 13.47
N ASP A 83 -1.01 10.56 14.69
CA ASP A 83 -2.08 9.64 15.08
C ASP A 83 -3.35 9.84 14.24
N ILE A 84 -3.72 11.11 13.99
CA ILE A 84 -4.86 11.41 13.12
C ILE A 84 -4.61 11.00 11.69
N LEU A 85 -3.41 11.22 11.17
CA LEU A 85 -3.06 10.79 9.82
C LEU A 85 -3.02 9.27 9.70
N LYS A 86 -2.46 8.55 10.68
CA LYS A 86 -2.45 7.08 10.73
C LYS A 86 -3.85 6.46 10.88
N SER A 87 -4.83 7.21 11.37
CA SER A 87 -6.23 6.76 11.40
C SER A 87 -6.89 6.74 10.02
N SER A 88 -6.30 7.41 9.02
CA SER A 88 -6.78 7.36 7.63
C SER A 88 -6.53 5.99 7.02
N PRO A 89 -7.54 5.37 6.36
CA PRO A 89 -7.39 4.04 5.76
C PRO A 89 -6.41 3.99 4.60
N PHE A 90 -5.95 5.13 4.09
CA PHE A 90 -5.03 5.24 2.95
C PHE A 90 -3.58 5.53 3.37
N VAL A 91 -3.35 5.84 4.66
CA VAL A 91 -2.01 6.14 5.20
C VAL A 91 -1.40 4.87 5.78
N ASN A 92 -0.18 4.56 5.37
CA ASN A 92 0.62 3.48 5.95
C ASN A 92 1.45 3.99 7.12
N THR A 93 2.28 5.01 6.88
CA THR A 93 3.06 5.66 7.93
C THR A 93 2.91 7.17 7.84
N ALA A 94 2.96 7.83 8.99
CA ALA A 94 3.04 9.28 9.09
C ALA A 94 4.09 9.66 10.12
N GLN A 95 4.95 10.59 9.76
CA GLN A 95 5.97 11.18 10.63
C GLN A 95 5.82 12.70 10.56
N CYS A 96 5.76 13.34 11.71
CA CYS A 96 5.65 14.77 11.82
C CYS A 96 6.76 15.32 12.74
N TYR A 97 7.45 16.34 12.29
CA TYR A 97 8.44 17.04 13.11
C TYR A 97 8.43 18.53 12.83
N THR A 98 8.91 19.27 13.83
CA THR A 98 9.06 20.70 13.76
C THR A 98 10.51 21.07 13.57
N THR A 99 10.78 22.15 12.84
CA THR A 99 12.12 22.70 12.65
C THR A 99 12.34 23.96 13.48
N GLN A 100 13.58 24.31 13.71
CA GLN A 100 13.93 25.53 14.44
C GLN A 100 13.49 26.81 13.74
N ASP A 101 13.29 26.76 12.42
CA ASP A 101 12.83 27.88 11.59
C ASP A 101 11.31 28.11 11.63
N GLY A 102 10.58 27.36 12.47
CA GLY A 102 9.12 27.47 12.58
C GLY A 102 8.38 26.78 11.44
N HIS A 103 8.95 25.75 10.83
CA HIS A 103 8.26 24.93 9.86
C HIS A 103 7.77 23.62 10.49
N VAL A 104 6.68 23.08 9.97
CA VAL A 104 6.19 21.75 10.30
C VAL A 104 6.34 20.87 9.05
N CYS A 105 7.07 19.77 9.19
CA CYS A 105 7.30 18.79 8.12
C CYS A 105 6.51 17.53 8.40
N ILE A 106 5.74 17.06 7.42
CA ILE A 106 4.88 15.87 7.51
C ILE A 106 5.29 14.95 6.36
N ASN A 107 5.88 13.81 6.68
CA ASN A 107 6.25 12.77 5.73
C ASN A 107 5.27 11.61 5.84
N ILE A 108 4.69 11.21 4.73
CA ILE A 108 3.64 10.20 4.66
C ILE A 108 4.04 9.13 3.64
N THR A 109 3.79 7.86 3.98
CA THR A 109 3.75 6.77 3.01
C THR A 109 2.32 6.29 2.86
N GLN A 110 1.92 5.97 1.63
CA GLN A 110 0.58 5.48 1.32
C GLN A 110 0.50 3.96 1.48
N ARG A 111 -0.71 3.45 1.76
CA ARG A 111 -0.99 2.02 1.61
C ARG A 111 -1.12 1.69 0.13
N LEU A 112 -0.55 0.56 -0.28
CA LEU A 112 -0.52 0.11 -1.67
C LEU A 112 -1.68 -0.86 -1.90
N PRO A 113 -2.73 -0.46 -2.65
CA PRO A 113 -3.77 -1.40 -3.04
C PRO A 113 -3.21 -2.34 -4.11
N ILE A 114 -3.52 -3.63 -4.00
CA ILE A 114 -3.09 -4.67 -4.93
C ILE A 114 -4.24 -5.31 -5.71
N VAL A 115 -5.47 -5.20 -5.20
CA VAL A 115 -6.66 -5.74 -5.85
C VAL A 115 -7.90 -4.97 -5.41
N ARG A 116 -8.85 -4.77 -6.33
CA ARG A 116 -10.18 -4.26 -6.03
C ARG A 116 -11.16 -5.42 -5.92
N ILE A 117 -11.89 -5.49 -4.83
CA ILE A 117 -12.92 -6.49 -4.58
C ILE A 117 -14.28 -5.92 -4.97
N LYS A 118 -14.98 -6.60 -5.87
CA LYS A 118 -16.37 -6.36 -6.25
C LYS A 118 -17.18 -7.65 -6.08
N SER A 119 -17.67 -7.87 -4.87
CA SER A 119 -18.38 -9.10 -4.53
C SER A 119 -19.84 -9.06 -4.97
N ASN A 120 -20.43 -10.24 -5.20
CA ASN A 120 -21.85 -10.41 -5.52
C ASN A 120 -22.78 -9.95 -4.38
N ASN A 121 -22.27 -9.81 -3.14
CA ASN A 121 -23.04 -9.29 -2.01
C ASN A 121 -23.11 -7.75 -1.97
N GLY A 122 -22.50 -7.05 -2.95
CA GLY A 122 -22.47 -5.60 -3.05
C GLY A 122 -21.27 -4.94 -2.39
N ASP A 123 -20.36 -5.69 -1.76
CA ASP A 123 -19.12 -5.14 -1.21
C ASP A 123 -18.20 -4.62 -2.34
N ASP A 124 -17.72 -3.37 -2.19
CA ASP A 124 -16.74 -2.73 -3.12
C ASP A 124 -15.65 -2.05 -2.28
N TYR A 125 -14.45 -2.63 -2.28
CA TYR A 125 -13.31 -2.14 -1.51
C TYR A 125 -11.99 -2.62 -2.11
N TYR A 126 -10.87 -2.07 -1.63
CA TYR A 126 -9.53 -2.53 -2.01
C TYR A 126 -8.90 -3.38 -0.90
N LEU A 127 -7.97 -4.25 -1.28
CA LEU A 127 -7.02 -4.86 -0.36
C LEU A 127 -5.63 -4.32 -0.64
N ASP A 128 -4.88 -4.05 0.42
CA ASP A 128 -3.47 -3.71 0.33
C ASP A 128 -2.57 -4.95 0.30
N ASP A 129 -1.28 -4.74 0.15
CA ASP A 129 -0.22 -5.77 0.11
C ASP A 129 -0.04 -6.55 1.41
N HIS A 130 -0.67 -6.09 2.52
CA HIS A 130 -0.71 -6.77 3.82
C HIS A 130 -2.03 -7.51 4.07
N GLY A 131 -3.00 -7.42 3.13
CA GLY A 131 -4.35 -7.98 3.25
C GLY A 131 -5.30 -7.09 4.06
N GLY A 132 -4.94 -5.83 4.30
CA GLY A 132 -5.79 -4.86 4.97
C GLY A 132 -6.85 -4.30 4.02
N ILE A 133 -8.08 -4.14 4.53
CA ILE A 133 -9.18 -3.54 3.76
C ILE A 133 -8.96 -2.01 3.68
N MET A 134 -9.13 -1.47 2.47
CA MET A 134 -9.17 -0.04 2.19
C MET A 134 -10.52 0.29 1.53
N PRO A 135 -11.19 1.38 1.93
CA PRO A 135 -12.47 1.74 1.34
C PRO A 135 -12.32 2.12 -0.13
N ASN A 136 -13.43 2.07 -0.87
CA ASN A 136 -13.45 2.56 -2.24
C ASN A 136 -13.10 4.06 -2.29
N SER A 137 -12.38 4.45 -3.32
CA SER A 137 -11.90 5.81 -3.54
C SER A 137 -12.32 6.31 -4.92
N LYS A 138 -12.41 7.63 -5.07
CA LYS A 138 -12.60 8.29 -6.38
C LYS A 138 -11.40 8.11 -7.33
N TYR A 139 -10.24 7.76 -6.80
CA TYR A 139 -9.07 7.47 -7.61
C TYR A 139 -9.18 6.08 -8.21
N THR A 140 -9.01 5.99 -9.52
CA THR A 140 -8.94 4.73 -10.25
C THR A 140 -7.49 4.32 -10.39
N SER A 141 -7.20 3.07 -10.11
CA SER A 141 -5.90 2.47 -10.33
C SER A 141 -6.06 1.31 -11.31
N ASP A 142 -5.06 1.06 -12.14
CA ASP A 142 -5.03 -0.12 -13.03
C ASP A 142 -4.69 -1.37 -12.21
N LEU A 143 -5.68 -1.81 -11.44
CA LEU A 143 -5.59 -2.96 -10.55
C LEU A 143 -6.43 -4.11 -11.07
N ILE A 144 -6.01 -5.31 -10.73
CA ILE A 144 -6.82 -6.51 -10.92
C ILE A 144 -8.13 -6.36 -10.16
N ILE A 145 -9.25 -6.69 -10.80
CA ILE A 145 -10.56 -6.70 -10.18
C ILE A 145 -10.92 -8.13 -9.79
N ALA A 146 -11.18 -8.38 -8.52
CA ALA A 146 -11.72 -9.65 -8.05
C ALA A 146 -13.23 -9.55 -7.88
N SER A 147 -13.96 -10.45 -8.53
CA SER A 147 -15.44 -10.50 -8.54
C SER A 147 -15.98 -11.88 -8.16
N GLY A 148 -17.27 -11.99 -7.93
CA GLY A 148 -17.92 -13.27 -7.66
C GLY A 148 -18.30 -13.51 -6.21
N SER A 149 -18.25 -14.77 -5.76
CA SER A 149 -18.64 -15.19 -4.40
C SER A 149 -17.55 -14.94 -3.39
N ILE A 150 -17.35 -13.67 -3.04
CA ILE A 150 -16.26 -13.22 -2.15
C ILE A 150 -16.85 -12.72 -0.82
N ASN A 151 -16.39 -13.30 0.29
CA ASN A 151 -16.57 -12.72 1.62
C ASN A 151 -15.25 -12.09 2.10
N LYS A 152 -15.33 -11.21 3.12
CA LYS A 152 -14.16 -10.48 3.63
C LYS A 152 -13.05 -11.40 4.12
N TRP A 153 -13.41 -12.48 4.80
CA TRP A 153 -12.42 -13.47 5.27
C TRP A 153 -11.65 -14.11 4.12
N PHE A 154 -12.35 -14.59 3.07
CA PHE A 154 -11.72 -15.19 1.91
C PHE A 154 -10.85 -14.19 1.14
N ALA A 155 -11.36 -12.96 1.00
CA ALA A 155 -10.62 -11.88 0.36
C ALA A 155 -9.28 -11.61 1.08
N GLN A 156 -9.29 -11.39 2.39
CA GLN A 156 -8.09 -11.09 3.16
C GLN A 156 -7.15 -12.29 3.29
N THR A 157 -7.71 -13.51 3.36
CA THR A 157 -6.94 -14.72 3.64
C THR A 157 -6.32 -15.32 2.39
N TYR A 158 -7.05 -15.34 1.26
CA TYR A 158 -6.65 -16.04 0.04
C TYR A 158 -6.44 -15.11 -1.15
N LEU A 159 -7.39 -14.21 -1.44
CA LEU A 159 -7.28 -13.32 -2.59
C LEU A 159 -6.15 -12.31 -2.43
N GLY A 160 -5.88 -11.84 -1.21
CA GLY A 160 -4.71 -11.01 -0.93
C GLY A 160 -3.41 -11.72 -1.30
N CYS A 161 -3.26 -13.00 -0.91
CA CYS A 161 -2.09 -13.81 -1.28
C CYS A 161 -1.99 -14.02 -2.79
N LEU A 162 -3.09 -14.45 -3.43
CA LEU A 162 -3.16 -14.66 -4.89
C LEU A 162 -2.79 -13.39 -5.66
N SER A 163 -3.41 -12.26 -5.30
CA SER A 163 -3.17 -10.99 -5.98
C SER A 163 -1.73 -10.51 -5.78
N LYS A 164 -1.16 -10.68 -4.58
CA LYS A 164 0.24 -10.35 -4.30
C LYS A 164 1.19 -11.16 -5.19
N THR A 165 0.92 -12.46 -5.36
CA THR A 165 1.72 -13.33 -6.24
C THR A 165 1.64 -12.87 -7.70
N ILE A 166 0.43 -12.58 -8.20
CA ILE A 166 0.23 -12.11 -9.58
C ILE A 166 0.89 -10.74 -9.80
N MET A 167 0.67 -9.80 -8.88
CA MET A 167 1.23 -8.44 -8.96
C MET A 167 2.75 -8.41 -8.82
N GLY A 168 3.35 -9.40 -8.17
CA GLY A 168 4.79 -9.55 -8.03
C GLY A 168 5.53 -9.98 -9.31
N ASN A 169 4.80 -10.41 -10.35
CA ASN A 169 5.38 -10.79 -11.65
C ASN A 169 4.86 -9.87 -12.75
N ASP A 170 5.75 -9.16 -13.43
CA ASP A 170 5.39 -8.15 -14.44
C ASP A 170 4.56 -8.73 -15.59
N LEU A 171 4.87 -9.95 -16.05
CA LEU A 171 4.12 -10.60 -17.12
C LEU A 171 2.70 -10.94 -16.67
N TRP A 172 2.55 -11.53 -15.49
CA TRP A 172 1.24 -11.95 -14.98
C TRP A 172 0.36 -10.76 -14.63
N ARG A 173 0.93 -9.71 -14.02
CA ARG A 173 0.24 -8.45 -13.74
C ARG A 173 -0.33 -7.81 -15.00
N ASN A 174 0.42 -7.84 -16.09
CA ASN A 174 -0.03 -7.28 -17.37
C ASN A 174 -0.96 -8.24 -18.13
N LEU A 175 -0.91 -9.53 -17.83
CA LEU A 175 -1.74 -10.54 -18.49
C LEU A 175 -3.13 -10.66 -17.87
N ILE A 176 -3.27 -10.57 -16.55
CA ILE A 176 -4.52 -10.81 -15.84
C ILE A 176 -5.25 -9.50 -15.56
N GLU A 177 -6.49 -9.41 -16.03
CA GLU A 177 -7.37 -8.27 -15.81
C GLU A 177 -8.32 -8.50 -14.63
N GLN A 178 -8.88 -9.73 -14.52
CA GLN A 178 -9.87 -10.03 -13.52
C GLN A 178 -9.65 -11.42 -12.92
N ILE A 179 -9.97 -11.53 -11.63
CA ILE A 179 -10.09 -12.78 -10.88
C ILE A 179 -11.58 -12.99 -10.61
N HIS A 180 -12.15 -14.12 -11.02
CA HIS A 180 -13.52 -14.46 -10.69
C HIS A 180 -13.55 -15.64 -9.72
N VAL A 181 -14.28 -15.47 -8.60
CA VAL A 181 -14.43 -16.48 -7.56
C VAL A 181 -15.79 -17.15 -7.69
N LEU A 182 -15.77 -18.45 -7.95
CA LEU A 182 -16.96 -19.26 -8.05
C LEU A 182 -17.59 -19.56 -6.67
N PRO A 183 -18.84 -20.05 -6.61
CA PRO A 183 -19.51 -20.36 -5.34
C PRO A 183 -18.78 -21.41 -4.47
N ASP A 184 -18.05 -22.33 -5.10
CA ASP A 184 -17.22 -23.35 -4.45
C ASP A 184 -15.81 -22.85 -4.05
N ARG A 185 -15.55 -21.52 -4.25
CA ARG A 185 -14.27 -20.83 -4.02
C ARG A 185 -13.14 -21.21 -4.98
N SER A 186 -13.44 -21.91 -6.06
CA SER A 186 -12.48 -22.08 -7.15
C SER A 186 -12.30 -20.78 -7.93
N ILE A 187 -11.18 -20.65 -8.61
CA ILE A 187 -10.71 -19.40 -9.22
C ILE A 187 -10.71 -19.51 -10.74
N GLU A 188 -11.30 -18.53 -11.35
CA GLU A 188 -11.18 -18.24 -12.78
C GLU A 188 -10.40 -16.93 -12.96
N LEU A 189 -9.46 -16.92 -13.90
CA LEU A 189 -8.72 -15.74 -14.32
C LEU A 189 -9.23 -15.28 -15.67
N VAL A 190 -9.41 -13.99 -15.83
CA VAL A 190 -9.75 -13.37 -17.12
C VAL A 190 -8.52 -12.62 -17.62
N PRO A 191 -7.88 -13.12 -18.67
CA PRO A 191 -6.73 -12.45 -19.28
C PRO A 191 -7.15 -11.20 -20.07
N ARG A 192 -6.24 -10.25 -20.21
CA ARG A 192 -6.41 -9.06 -21.09
C ARG A 192 -6.31 -9.44 -22.58
N ILE A 193 -5.76 -10.59 -22.89
CA ILE A 193 -5.52 -11.07 -24.25
C ILE A 193 -6.41 -12.28 -24.54
N GLY A 194 -7.18 -12.17 -25.62
CA GLY A 194 -8.12 -13.23 -26.03
C GLY A 194 -9.42 -13.19 -25.23
N ASP A 195 -10.45 -13.86 -25.77
CA ASP A 195 -11.78 -13.97 -25.13
C ASP A 195 -11.92 -15.32 -24.45
N ASN A 196 -10.98 -15.70 -23.61
CA ASN A 196 -11.03 -16.97 -22.91
C ASN A 196 -10.97 -16.76 -21.39
N ILE A 197 -11.61 -17.68 -20.69
CA ILE A 197 -11.54 -17.77 -19.23
C ILE A 197 -10.54 -18.88 -18.90
N VAL A 198 -9.66 -18.60 -17.95
CA VAL A 198 -8.63 -19.56 -17.47
C VAL A 198 -9.00 -20.05 -16.08
N PHE A 199 -9.41 -21.28 -15.95
CA PHE A 199 -9.74 -21.92 -14.69
C PHE A 199 -8.48 -22.53 -14.07
N ILE A 200 -8.16 -22.11 -12.85
CA ILE A 200 -7.00 -22.63 -12.14
C ILE A 200 -7.36 -23.60 -10.99
N GLY A 201 -8.65 -23.69 -10.63
CA GLY A 201 -9.14 -24.51 -9.51
C GLY A 201 -9.10 -23.82 -8.15
N SER A 202 -9.22 -24.60 -7.09
CA SER A 202 -9.22 -24.11 -5.71
C SER A 202 -7.80 -23.81 -5.24
N LEU A 203 -7.66 -22.74 -4.44
CA LEU A 203 -6.36 -22.39 -3.85
C LEU A 203 -5.99 -23.37 -2.72
N PRO A 204 -4.69 -23.65 -2.52
CA PRO A 204 -4.24 -24.50 -1.43
C PRO A 204 -4.53 -23.85 -0.08
N GLU A 205 -4.97 -24.67 0.88
CA GLU A 205 -5.36 -24.22 2.21
C GLU A 205 -4.24 -24.43 3.23
N SER A 206 -4.07 -23.45 4.13
CA SER A 206 -3.24 -23.55 5.32
C SER A 206 -3.73 -22.56 6.38
N ASN A 207 -3.65 -22.95 7.64
CA ASN A 207 -3.97 -22.08 8.77
C ASN A 207 -2.84 -21.09 9.05
N ASP A 208 -1.60 -21.45 8.78
CA ASP A 208 -0.45 -20.54 8.92
C ASP A 208 -0.36 -19.59 7.74
N LYS A 209 -0.23 -18.28 8.03
CA LYS A 209 -0.19 -17.23 7.00
C LYS A 209 1.03 -17.34 6.09
N ALA A 210 2.21 -17.63 6.65
CA ALA A 210 3.43 -17.69 5.87
C ALA A 210 3.47 -18.95 4.98
N VAL A 211 3.05 -20.09 5.54
CA VAL A 211 2.91 -21.35 4.80
C VAL A 211 1.88 -21.20 3.68
N ARG A 212 0.72 -20.60 3.97
CA ARG A 212 -0.32 -20.34 2.95
C ARG A 212 0.19 -19.49 1.81
N GLN A 213 0.91 -18.39 2.09
CA GLN A 213 1.49 -17.56 1.04
C GLN A 213 2.42 -18.37 0.15
N SER A 214 3.35 -19.14 0.74
CA SER A 214 4.30 -19.97 -0.01
C SER A 214 3.60 -21.04 -0.88
N LEU A 215 2.56 -21.68 -0.34
CA LEU A 215 1.78 -22.68 -1.09
C LEU A 215 1.04 -22.05 -2.28
N ILE A 216 0.46 -20.86 -2.09
CA ILE A 216 -0.23 -20.13 -3.15
C ILE A 216 0.78 -19.65 -4.19
N ASP A 217 1.95 -19.13 -3.79
CA ASP A 217 3.00 -18.68 -4.69
C ASP A 217 3.45 -19.84 -5.61
N GLU A 218 3.73 -20.99 -5.03
CA GLU A 218 4.13 -22.18 -5.82
C GLU A 218 3.00 -22.68 -6.72
N TYR A 219 1.77 -22.75 -6.20
CA TYR A 219 0.61 -23.18 -6.96
C TYR A 219 0.36 -22.27 -8.17
N VAL A 220 0.32 -20.96 -7.95
CA VAL A 220 0.08 -19.98 -9.01
C VAL A 220 1.21 -19.98 -10.03
N ALA A 221 2.46 -20.02 -9.58
CA ALA A 221 3.62 -20.08 -10.49
C ALA A 221 3.51 -21.26 -11.45
N ARG A 222 3.22 -22.47 -10.95
CA ARG A 222 3.03 -23.66 -11.81
C ARG A 222 1.89 -23.48 -12.82
N LYS A 223 0.75 -22.91 -12.40
CA LYS A 223 -0.40 -22.70 -13.30
C LYS A 223 -0.09 -21.64 -14.36
N MET A 224 0.52 -20.53 -13.95
CA MET A 224 0.86 -19.43 -14.86
C MET A 224 1.95 -19.79 -15.86
N GLU A 225 3.02 -20.50 -15.46
CA GLU A 225 4.04 -21.00 -16.38
C GLU A 225 3.47 -21.95 -17.43
N ARG A 226 2.50 -22.76 -17.04
CA ARG A 226 1.81 -23.66 -17.99
C ARG A 226 0.92 -22.86 -18.94
N LEU A 227 0.24 -21.82 -18.45
CA LEU A 227 -0.53 -20.91 -19.28
C LEU A 227 0.35 -20.21 -20.32
N GLU A 228 1.51 -19.70 -19.91
CA GLU A 228 2.48 -19.06 -20.79
C GLU A 228 2.94 -20.01 -21.91
N LYS A 229 3.31 -21.22 -21.53
CA LYS A 229 3.72 -22.24 -22.51
C LYS A 229 2.58 -22.58 -23.47
N PHE A 230 1.35 -22.68 -22.96
CA PHE A 230 0.18 -22.94 -23.80
C PHE A 230 -0.14 -21.76 -24.72
N TYR A 231 0.00 -20.53 -24.28
CA TYR A 231 -0.16 -19.34 -25.12
C TYR A 231 0.91 -19.30 -26.20
N LYS A 232 2.18 -19.52 -25.82
CA LYS A 232 3.31 -19.42 -26.73
C LYS A 232 3.33 -20.53 -27.80
N TYR A 233 2.99 -21.75 -27.44
CA TYR A 233 3.16 -22.93 -28.33
C TYR A 233 1.82 -23.55 -28.74
N GLY A 234 0.76 -23.41 -27.97
CA GLY A 234 -0.55 -23.98 -28.26
C GLY A 234 -1.47 -23.05 -29.01
N LEU A 235 -1.70 -21.82 -28.47
CA LEU A 235 -2.60 -20.86 -29.10
C LEU A 235 -2.00 -20.18 -30.33
N SER A 236 -0.69 -19.99 -30.39
CA SER A 236 -0.01 -19.50 -31.60
C SER A 236 -0.26 -20.38 -32.82
N GLU A 237 -0.29 -21.70 -32.63
CA GLU A 237 -0.58 -22.65 -33.69
C GLU A 237 -2.07 -22.88 -33.92
N ALA A 238 -2.86 -22.93 -32.82
CA ALA A 238 -4.28 -23.24 -32.87
C ALA A 238 -5.18 -22.07 -33.23
N GLY A 239 -4.71 -20.82 -33.03
CA GLY A 239 -5.45 -19.57 -33.13
C GLY A 239 -5.93 -19.07 -31.76
N TRP A 240 -5.68 -17.79 -31.48
CA TRP A 240 -5.95 -17.12 -30.19
C TRP A 240 -7.42 -17.14 -29.78
N ASN A 241 -8.32 -17.10 -30.74
CA ASN A 241 -9.77 -17.05 -30.50
C ASN A 241 -10.46 -18.40 -30.59
N LYS A 242 -9.72 -19.50 -30.66
CA LYS A 242 -10.28 -20.85 -30.83
C LYS A 242 -11.04 -21.37 -29.61
N TYR A 243 -10.57 -21.01 -28.42
CA TYR A 243 -11.10 -21.53 -27.17
C TYR A 243 -11.79 -20.43 -26.35
N SER A 244 -12.92 -20.76 -25.74
CA SER A 244 -13.62 -19.88 -24.80
C SER A 244 -13.26 -20.16 -23.35
N TYR A 245 -12.70 -21.35 -23.07
CA TYR A 245 -12.38 -21.79 -21.72
C TYR A 245 -11.15 -22.69 -21.74
N ILE A 246 -10.23 -22.44 -20.81
CA ILE A 246 -8.96 -23.17 -20.65
C ILE A 246 -8.86 -23.58 -19.19
N SER A 247 -8.92 -24.88 -18.89
CA SER A 247 -8.74 -25.40 -17.54
C SER A 247 -7.32 -25.88 -17.34
N LEU A 248 -6.70 -25.33 -16.30
CA LEU A 248 -5.38 -25.71 -15.79
C LEU A 248 -5.48 -26.51 -14.49
N GLU A 249 -6.68 -26.97 -14.12
CA GLU A 249 -6.96 -27.63 -12.86
C GLU A 249 -5.99 -28.82 -12.61
N PHE A 250 -5.83 -29.68 -13.60
CA PHE A 250 -4.98 -30.86 -13.50
C PHE A 250 -3.55 -30.57 -13.96
N ASP A 251 -2.56 -31.08 -13.22
CA ASP A 251 -1.15 -30.74 -13.48
C ASP A 251 -0.60 -31.25 -14.81
N ASN A 252 -1.11 -32.37 -15.35
CA ASN A 252 -0.55 -33.01 -16.53
C ASN A 252 -1.36 -32.80 -17.81
N GLN A 253 -2.45 -32.01 -17.78
CA GLN A 253 -3.29 -31.75 -18.93
C GLN A 253 -3.89 -30.36 -18.92
N ILE A 254 -4.15 -29.84 -20.11
CA ILE A 254 -4.89 -28.60 -20.33
C ILE A 254 -6.18 -28.97 -21.07
N ILE A 255 -7.32 -28.68 -20.45
CA ILE A 255 -8.62 -28.98 -21.04
C ILE A 255 -9.20 -27.70 -21.61
N CYS A 256 -9.52 -27.72 -22.92
CA CYS A 256 -10.00 -26.53 -23.61
C CYS A 256 -11.40 -26.76 -24.19
N LYS A 257 -12.29 -25.77 -24.00
CA LYS A 257 -13.61 -25.73 -24.63
C LYS A 257 -13.54 -24.82 -25.85
N LYS A 258 -13.88 -25.34 -27.05
CA LYS A 258 -13.95 -24.53 -28.27
C LYS A 258 -15.09 -23.51 -28.19
N LYS A 259 -14.90 -22.33 -28.77
CA LYS A 259 -15.98 -21.39 -29.02
C LYS A 259 -17.02 -22.05 -29.93
N LYS A 260 -18.30 -21.88 -29.62
CA LYS A 260 -19.36 -22.23 -30.57
C LYS A 260 -19.25 -21.24 -31.73
N HIS A 261 -19.15 -21.76 -32.97
CA HIS A 261 -19.32 -20.92 -34.15
C HIS A 261 -20.72 -20.29 -34.09
N GLN A 262 -20.79 -18.97 -33.94
CA GLN A 262 -22.01 -18.27 -34.37
C GLN A 262 -21.94 -18.20 -35.88
N PRO A 263 -22.95 -18.70 -36.59
CA PRO A 263 -23.04 -18.47 -38.03
C PRO A 263 -23.10 -16.95 -38.24
N GLU A 264 -22.21 -16.43 -39.05
CA GLU A 264 -22.28 -15.04 -39.51
C GLU A 264 -23.64 -14.90 -40.26
N ASN A 265 -24.48 -14.01 -39.74
CA ASN A 265 -25.71 -13.58 -40.42
C ASN A 265 -25.43 -12.52 -41.47
#